data_12e56a4b246cda03da4524e990f22987
#
_entry.id   12e56a4b246cda03da4524e990f22987
#
_cell.length_a   1.000
_cell.length_b   1.000
_cell.length_c   1.000
_cell.angle_alpha   90.00
_cell.angle_beta   90.00
_cell.angle_gamma   90.00
#
_symmetry.space_group_name_H-M   'P 1'
#
loop_
_entity.id
_entity.type
_entity.pdbx_description
1 polymer ?
#
loop_
_entity_poly.entity_id
_entity_poly.type
_entity_poly.pdbx_seq_one_letter_code
_entity_poly.pdbx_strand_id
1 'polypeptide(L)'
;AYAEPNVMIVNTDMLKELGIEVNGYADLIQPELKGKIISADPANSSSAFQCLIGMLYGMGNGDPMSAEAWDFIDKFLVNLDGKIASSSSQVYNGVANGEYAVGLSYEDPCVELQAKGEQPVKVVYAVEGTIFPGQSVQIIKGAPHMENAKKFVDFVLSEESQTAVAAELNLRPLRA
;
A
#
# COMPACT_ATOMS: atom_id res chain seq x y z
N ALA A 1 1.02 -6.67 -16.50
CA ALA A 1 0.05 -5.69 -16.02
C ALA A 1 -0.78 -6.34 -14.92
N TYR A 2 -0.95 -5.65 -13.80
CA TYR A 2 -1.68 -6.13 -12.63
C TYR A 2 -2.25 -4.93 -11.86
N ALA A 3 -3.19 -5.16 -10.97
CA ALA A 3 -3.65 -4.15 -10.03
C ALA A 3 -2.89 -4.31 -8.71
N GLU A 4 -2.52 -3.20 -8.10
CA GLU A 4 -1.71 -3.18 -6.88
C GLU A 4 -2.33 -2.22 -5.84
N PRO A 5 -3.33 -2.71 -5.08
CA PRO A 5 -4.00 -1.85 -4.11
C PRO A 5 -3.06 -1.39 -2.99
N ASN A 6 -3.33 -0.19 -2.48
CA ASN A 6 -2.70 0.28 -1.26
C ASN A 6 -3.37 -0.37 -0.05
N VAL A 7 -2.57 -0.68 0.96
CA VAL A 7 -3.00 -1.35 2.17
C VAL A 7 -2.34 -0.74 3.40
N MET A 8 -2.91 -1.03 4.55
CA MET A 8 -2.22 -0.92 5.82
C MET A 8 -1.68 -2.31 6.19
N ILE A 9 -0.42 -2.39 6.59
CA ILE A 9 0.13 -3.55 7.28
C ILE A 9 0.14 -3.25 8.77
N VAL A 10 -0.37 -4.15 9.60
CA VAL A 10 -0.45 -3.95 11.05
C VAL A 10 0.27 -5.09 11.78
N ASN A 11 0.92 -4.75 12.89
CA ASN A 11 1.47 -5.73 13.81
C ASN A 11 0.41 -6.10 14.84
N THR A 12 -0.09 -7.34 14.78
CA THR A 12 -1.23 -7.79 15.58
C THR A 12 -0.92 -7.86 17.07
N ASP A 13 0.31 -8.16 17.46
CA ASP A 13 0.70 -8.23 18.87
C ASP A 13 0.78 -6.82 19.47
N MET A 14 1.38 -5.87 18.74
CA MET A 14 1.41 -4.47 19.18
C MET A 14 0.01 -3.87 19.31
N LEU A 15 -0.90 -4.12 18.35
CA LEU A 15 -2.30 -3.63 18.45
C LEU A 15 -3.00 -4.24 19.66
N LYS A 16 -2.78 -5.53 19.94
CA LYS A 16 -3.33 -6.21 21.11
C LYS A 16 -2.79 -5.60 22.42
N GLU A 17 -1.49 -5.32 22.50
CA GLU A 17 -0.88 -4.66 23.66
C GLU A 17 -1.42 -3.25 23.88
N LEU A 18 -1.72 -2.52 22.80
CA LEU A 18 -2.34 -1.20 22.86
C LEU A 18 -3.84 -1.25 23.17
N GLY A 19 -4.47 -2.41 23.06
CA GLY A 19 -5.90 -2.59 23.29
C GLY A 19 -6.78 -1.94 22.23
N ILE A 20 -6.29 -1.80 21.00
CA ILE A 20 -6.98 -1.14 19.87
C ILE A 20 -7.08 -2.05 18.65
N GLU A 21 -7.97 -1.68 17.74
CA GLU A 21 -8.10 -2.28 16.41
C GLU A 21 -7.88 -1.21 15.33
N VAL A 22 -7.40 -1.65 14.17
CA VAL A 22 -7.25 -0.80 12.98
C VAL A 22 -7.94 -1.49 11.81
N ASN A 23 -9.02 -0.89 11.33
CA ASN A 23 -9.85 -1.40 10.24
C ASN A 23 -9.96 -0.40 9.07
N GLY A 24 -9.62 0.85 9.31
CA GLY A 24 -9.70 1.93 8.33
C GLY A 24 -8.76 3.08 8.63
N TYR A 25 -8.80 4.08 7.75
CA TYR A 25 -8.00 5.29 7.92
C TYR A 25 -8.41 6.08 9.17
N ALA A 26 -9.71 6.09 9.48
CA ALA A 26 -10.21 6.79 10.67
C ALA A 26 -9.52 6.33 11.98
N ASP A 27 -9.09 5.08 12.02
CA ASP A 27 -8.41 4.51 13.20
C ASP A 27 -6.97 5.04 13.38
N LEU A 28 -6.35 5.59 12.32
CA LEU A 28 -4.98 6.08 12.35
C LEU A 28 -4.77 7.33 13.22
N ILE A 29 -5.87 7.98 13.62
CA ILE A 29 -5.80 9.13 14.52
C ILE A 29 -6.06 8.79 15.99
N GLN A 30 -6.16 7.50 16.36
CA GLN A 30 -6.23 7.06 17.76
C GLN A 30 -4.97 7.47 18.51
N PRO A 31 -5.08 8.07 19.72
CA PRO A 31 -3.92 8.59 20.46
C PRO A 31 -2.85 7.53 20.77
N GLU A 32 -3.27 6.27 20.93
CA GLU A 32 -2.40 5.11 21.21
C GLU A 32 -1.40 4.84 20.08
N LEU A 33 -1.73 5.28 18.86
CA LEU A 33 -0.88 5.12 17.68
C LEU A 33 0.16 6.22 17.49
N LYS A 34 0.19 7.23 18.35
CA LYS A 34 1.16 8.31 18.21
C LYS A 34 2.60 7.79 18.26
N GLY A 35 3.38 8.08 17.22
CA GLY A 35 4.76 7.61 17.03
C GLY A 35 4.90 6.12 16.72
N LYS A 36 3.78 5.40 16.49
CA LYS A 36 3.75 3.96 16.17
C LYS A 36 3.26 3.67 14.76
N ILE A 37 3.04 4.71 13.97
CA ILE A 37 2.73 4.62 12.54
C ILE A 37 3.99 4.95 11.74
N ILE A 38 4.21 4.27 10.64
CA ILE A 38 5.25 4.59 9.67
C ILE A 38 4.68 4.71 8.26
N SER A 39 5.12 5.70 7.52
CA SER A 39 4.83 5.89 6.09
C SER A 39 6.10 6.30 5.36
N ALA A 40 6.20 6.02 4.07
CA ALA A 40 7.26 6.61 3.26
C ALA A 40 6.88 8.07 2.88
N ASP A 41 7.88 8.82 2.39
CA ASP A 41 7.68 10.19 1.92
C ASP A 41 6.88 10.22 0.61
N PRO A 42 5.67 10.83 0.57
CA PRO A 42 4.87 10.92 -0.65
C PRO A 42 5.53 11.67 -1.81
N ALA A 43 6.49 12.54 -1.53
CA ALA A 43 7.23 13.26 -2.57
C ALA A 43 8.27 12.35 -3.28
N ASN A 44 8.69 11.26 -2.64
CA ASN A 44 9.77 10.39 -3.13
C ASN A 44 9.33 8.93 -3.33
N SER A 45 8.11 8.58 -2.92
CA SER A 45 7.57 7.22 -3.03
C SER A 45 6.18 7.23 -3.67
N SER A 46 6.04 6.54 -4.81
CA SER A 46 4.75 6.43 -5.51
C SER A 46 3.68 5.72 -4.66
N SER A 47 4.04 4.68 -3.92
CA SER A 47 3.11 3.99 -3.02
C SER A 47 2.65 4.88 -1.86
N ALA A 48 3.55 5.66 -1.27
CA ALA A 48 3.18 6.62 -0.22
C ALA A 48 2.28 7.74 -0.77
N PHE A 49 2.56 8.23 -1.98
CA PHE A 49 1.67 9.19 -2.64
C PHE A 49 0.28 8.61 -2.88
N GLN A 50 0.19 7.37 -3.34
CA GLN A 50 -1.08 6.69 -3.52
C GLN A 50 -1.81 6.46 -2.20
N CYS A 51 -1.10 6.11 -1.10
CA CYS A 51 -1.70 6.03 0.23
C CYS A 51 -2.29 7.37 0.68
N LEU A 52 -1.55 8.48 0.47
CA LEU A 52 -2.05 9.82 0.75
C LEU A 52 -3.33 10.13 -0.03
N ILE A 53 -3.33 9.85 -1.34
CA ILE A 53 -4.52 10.05 -2.18
C ILE A 53 -5.69 9.17 -1.69
N GLY A 54 -5.42 7.91 -1.30
CA GLY A 54 -6.43 7.00 -0.74
C GLY A 54 -7.07 7.56 0.53
N MET A 55 -6.26 8.08 1.44
CA MET A 55 -6.75 8.73 2.66
C MET A 55 -7.60 9.97 2.34
N LEU A 56 -7.14 10.83 1.43
CA LEU A 56 -7.88 12.04 1.04
C LEU A 56 -9.24 11.70 0.43
N TYR A 57 -9.32 10.72 -0.47
CA TYR A 57 -10.60 10.29 -1.05
C TYR A 57 -11.50 9.62 -0.01
N GLY A 58 -10.96 8.71 0.80
CA GLY A 58 -11.71 7.99 1.82
C GLY A 58 -12.29 8.92 2.89
N MET A 59 -11.47 9.81 3.42
CA MET A 59 -11.87 10.71 4.51
C MET A 59 -12.63 11.95 4.02
N GLY A 60 -12.51 12.28 2.73
CA GLY A 60 -13.24 13.38 2.11
C GLY A 60 -14.55 12.98 1.43
N ASN A 61 -15.07 11.77 1.68
CA ASN A 61 -16.29 11.26 1.04
C ASN A 61 -16.24 11.36 -0.51
N GLY A 62 -15.08 11.07 -1.09
CA GLY A 62 -14.83 11.13 -2.52
C GLY A 62 -14.33 12.49 -3.04
N ASP A 63 -14.26 13.52 -2.21
CA ASP A 63 -13.65 14.81 -2.51
C ASP A 63 -12.29 14.98 -1.82
N PRO A 64 -11.17 14.75 -2.51
CA PRO A 64 -9.84 14.85 -1.93
C PRO A 64 -9.42 16.30 -1.62
N MET A 65 -10.20 17.30 -2.04
CA MET A 65 -9.95 18.72 -1.78
C MET A 65 -10.82 19.27 -0.66
N SER A 66 -11.69 18.45 -0.05
CA SER A 66 -12.54 18.87 1.06
C SER A 66 -11.72 19.25 2.31
N ALA A 67 -12.28 20.13 3.13
CA ALA A 67 -11.67 20.53 4.39
C ALA A 67 -11.54 19.31 5.33
N GLU A 68 -12.53 18.43 5.35
CA GLU A 68 -12.56 17.23 6.18
C GLU A 68 -11.40 16.28 5.86
N ALA A 69 -11.10 16.10 4.56
CA ALA A 69 -9.97 15.27 4.13
C ALA A 69 -8.63 15.81 4.68
N TRP A 70 -8.42 17.11 4.56
CA TRP A 70 -7.18 17.74 5.01
C TRP A 70 -7.09 17.87 6.54
N ASP A 71 -8.19 18.11 7.22
CA ASP A 71 -8.25 18.08 8.70
C ASP A 71 -7.88 16.68 9.24
N PHE A 72 -8.27 15.63 8.52
CA PHE A 72 -7.84 14.27 8.85
C PHE A 72 -6.33 14.10 8.66
N ILE A 73 -5.77 14.57 7.53
CA ILE A 73 -4.33 14.47 7.26
C ILE A 73 -3.52 15.21 8.33
N ASP A 74 -3.96 16.38 8.78
CA ASP A 74 -3.29 17.12 9.84
C ASP A 74 -3.24 16.30 11.15
N LYS A 75 -4.34 15.65 11.52
CA LYS A 75 -4.40 14.76 12.69
C LYS A 75 -3.54 13.51 12.52
N PHE A 76 -3.57 12.92 11.33
CA PHE A 76 -2.71 11.78 10.98
C PHE A 76 -1.22 12.14 11.10
N LEU A 77 -0.80 13.30 10.61
CA LEU A 77 0.58 13.77 10.73
C LEU A 77 1.03 13.94 12.17
N VAL A 78 0.13 14.34 13.08
CA VAL A 78 0.42 14.39 14.53
C VAL A 78 0.73 12.98 15.07
N ASN A 79 -0.04 11.97 14.65
CA ASN A 79 0.18 10.58 15.07
C ASN A 79 1.38 9.93 14.37
N LEU A 80 1.66 10.31 13.13
CA LEU A 80 2.86 9.88 12.41
C LEU A 80 4.15 10.32 13.13
N ASP A 81 4.11 11.47 13.82
CA ASP A 81 5.17 11.99 14.70
C ASP A 81 6.57 11.97 14.04
N GLY A 82 6.61 12.35 12.74
CA GLY A 82 7.85 12.40 11.96
C GLY A 82 8.44 11.04 11.56
N LYS A 83 7.72 9.94 11.73
CA LYS A 83 8.16 8.57 11.35
C LYS A 83 8.01 8.36 9.85
N ILE A 84 8.91 8.99 9.07
CA ILE A 84 8.93 8.94 7.61
C ILE A 84 10.12 8.10 7.15
N ALA A 85 9.80 7.01 6.45
CA ALA A 85 10.78 6.11 5.87
C ALA A 85 11.30 6.63 4.51
N SER A 86 12.51 6.26 4.15
CA SER A 86 13.08 6.60 2.84
C SER A 86 12.59 5.68 1.71
N SER A 87 11.98 4.55 2.05
CA SER A 87 11.45 3.56 1.09
C SER A 87 10.25 2.80 1.63
N SER A 88 9.42 2.28 0.73
CA SER A 88 8.30 1.42 1.10
C SER A 88 8.75 0.11 1.78
N SER A 89 9.93 -0.42 1.43
CA SER A 89 10.46 -1.61 2.09
C SER A 89 10.78 -1.40 3.57
N GLN A 90 11.21 -0.22 3.96
CA GLN A 90 11.38 0.11 5.39
C GLN A 90 10.05 0.15 6.12
N VAL A 91 8.96 0.53 5.45
CA VAL A 91 7.62 0.59 6.05
C VAL A 91 7.17 -0.81 6.46
N TYR A 92 7.03 -1.72 5.51
CA TYR A 92 6.46 -3.05 5.82
C TYR A 92 7.42 -3.92 6.65
N ASN A 93 8.74 -3.79 6.46
CA ASN A 93 9.71 -4.50 7.31
C ASN A 93 9.74 -3.94 8.74
N GLY A 94 9.63 -2.64 8.93
CA GLY A 94 9.57 -2.03 10.26
C GLY A 94 8.37 -2.51 11.07
N VAL A 95 7.21 -2.70 10.42
CA VAL A 95 6.04 -3.30 11.07
C VAL A 95 6.25 -4.79 11.37
N ALA A 96 6.80 -5.54 10.40
CA ALA A 96 7.09 -6.97 10.59
C ALA A 96 8.09 -7.21 11.73
N ASN A 97 9.08 -6.34 11.88
CA ASN A 97 10.07 -6.40 12.96
C ASN A 97 9.56 -5.91 14.32
N GLY A 98 8.32 -5.40 14.41
CA GLY A 98 7.75 -4.88 15.65
C GLY A 98 8.26 -3.49 16.06
N GLU A 99 8.82 -2.72 15.12
CA GLU A 99 9.24 -1.34 15.36
C GLU A 99 8.05 -0.37 15.34
N TYR A 100 7.02 -0.70 14.55
CA TYR A 100 5.81 0.08 14.37
C TYR A 100 4.56 -0.81 14.40
N ALA A 101 3.47 -0.25 14.91
CA ALA A 101 2.18 -0.95 14.97
C ALA A 101 1.45 -0.95 13.62
N VAL A 102 1.60 0.11 12.84
CA VAL A 102 0.92 0.29 11.54
C VAL A 102 1.88 0.87 10.51
N GLY A 103 1.82 0.35 9.29
CA GLY A 103 2.53 0.87 8.13
C GLY A 103 1.60 1.09 6.92
N LEU A 104 1.80 2.20 6.20
CA LEU A 104 1.08 2.48 4.95
C LEU A 104 1.93 2.02 3.77
N SER A 105 1.45 1.04 3.00
CA SER A 105 2.22 0.43 1.92
C SER A 105 1.32 -0.07 0.78
N TYR A 106 1.84 -0.93 -0.07
CA TYR A 106 1.16 -1.60 -1.15
C TYR A 106 1.06 -3.12 -0.89
N GLU A 107 0.15 -3.78 -1.58
CA GLU A 107 -0.36 -5.09 -1.21
C GLU A 107 0.67 -6.22 -1.23
N ASP A 108 1.38 -6.42 -2.35
CA ASP A 108 2.13 -7.66 -2.61
C ASP A 108 3.18 -8.01 -1.54
N PRO A 109 4.10 -7.14 -1.10
CA PRO A 109 5.05 -7.52 -0.05
C PRO A 109 4.38 -7.73 1.31
N CYS A 110 3.27 -7.02 1.57
CA CYS A 110 2.53 -7.16 2.81
C CYS A 110 1.79 -8.51 2.89
N VAL A 111 1.17 -8.93 1.77
CA VAL A 111 0.53 -10.25 1.65
C VAL A 111 1.57 -11.36 1.72
N GLU A 112 2.74 -11.20 1.10
CA GLU A 112 3.83 -12.16 1.19
C GLU A 112 4.30 -12.36 2.64
N LEU A 113 4.51 -11.27 3.39
CA LEU A 113 4.88 -11.32 4.81
C LEU A 113 3.80 -12.02 5.65
N GLN A 114 2.52 -11.67 5.42
CA GLN A 114 1.41 -12.32 6.11
C GLN A 114 1.32 -13.82 5.78
N ALA A 115 1.52 -14.20 4.51
CA ALA A 115 1.43 -15.60 4.06
C ALA A 115 2.55 -16.48 4.62
N LYS A 116 3.74 -15.93 4.84
CA LYS A 116 4.85 -16.63 5.49
C LYS A 116 4.53 -17.01 6.93
N GLY A 117 3.71 -16.20 7.63
CA GLY A 117 3.28 -16.48 9.00
C GLY A 117 4.40 -16.46 10.05
N GLU A 118 5.56 -15.92 9.70
CA GLU A 118 6.73 -15.86 10.60
C GLU A 118 6.66 -14.67 11.57
N GLN A 119 5.95 -13.61 11.18
CA GLN A 119 5.75 -12.40 11.97
C GLN A 119 4.27 -12.18 12.26
N PRO A 120 3.94 -11.49 13.37
CA PRO A 120 2.55 -11.21 13.75
C PRO A 120 1.97 -10.04 12.94
N VAL A 121 1.92 -10.18 11.62
CA VAL A 121 1.41 -9.14 10.73
C VAL A 121 0.10 -9.53 10.06
N LYS A 122 -0.72 -8.52 9.78
CA LYS A 122 -1.98 -8.63 9.04
C LYS A 122 -2.10 -7.50 8.04
N VAL A 123 -2.60 -7.84 6.85
CA VAL A 123 -2.98 -6.85 5.84
C VAL A 123 -4.39 -6.37 6.12
N VAL A 124 -4.58 -5.05 6.09
CA VAL A 124 -5.86 -4.38 6.30
C VAL A 124 -6.16 -3.49 5.10
N TYR A 125 -7.31 -3.73 4.48
CA TYR A 125 -7.89 -2.84 3.47
C TYR A 125 -8.81 -1.86 4.19
N ALA A 126 -8.58 -0.56 4.00
CA ALA A 126 -9.36 0.45 4.69
C ALA A 126 -10.85 0.34 4.37
N VAL A 127 -11.71 0.37 5.38
CA VAL A 127 -13.18 0.27 5.22
C VAL A 127 -13.76 1.47 4.47
N GLU A 128 -13.08 2.60 4.47
CA GLU A 128 -13.44 3.79 3.68
C GLU A 128 -13.13 3.62 2.19
N GLY A 129 -12.40 2.58 1.82
CA GLY A 129 -11.99 2.27 0.46
C GLY A 129 -10.49 2.40 0.26
N THR A 130 -9.99 1.82 -0.82
CA THR A 130 -8.58 1.92 -1.19
C THR A 130 -8.44 2.18 -2.69
N ILE A 131 -7.28 2.69 -3.08
CA ILE A 131 -6.94 2.90 -4.49
C ILE A 131 -6.44 1.59 -5.09
N PHE A 132 -6.90 1.28 -6.30
CA PHE A 132 -6.43 0.17 -7.14
C PHE A 132 -5.72 0.71 -8.38
N PRO A 133 -4.48 1.17 -8.28
CA PRO A 133 -3.74 1.60 -9.47
C PRO A 133 -3.43 0.41 -10.38
N GLY A 134 -3.73 0.57 -11.65
CA GLY A 134 -3.31 -0.39 -12.68
C GLY A 134 -1.83 -0.19 -13.01
N GLN A 135 -1.04 -1.24 -12.83
CA GLN A 135 0.34 -1.25 -13.31
C GLN A 135 0.35 -1.51 -14.82
N SER A 136 0.93 -0.60 -15.59
CA SER A 136 0.94 -0.67 -17.04
C SER A 136 2.32 -1.05 -17.59
N VAL A 137 2.32 -1.70 -18.76
CA VAL A 137 3.51 -1.92 -19.59
C VAL A 137 3.43 -1.02 -20.81
N GLN A 138 4.53 -0.34 -21.14
CA GLN A 138 4.58 0.61 -22.24
C GLN A 138 5.85 0.40 -23.06
N ILE A 139 5.75 0.65 -24.38
CA ILE A 139 6.91 0.61 -25.29
C ILE A 139 7.43 2.04 -25.46
N ILE A 140 8.69 2.25 -25.19
CA ILE A 140 9.35 3.55 -25.36
C ILE A 140 9.36 3.92 -26.86
N LYS A 141 8.96 5.15 -27.17
CA LYS A 141 9.02 5.68 -28.56
C LYS A 141 10.45 5.60 -29.10
N GLY A 142 10.61 4.98 -30.26
CA GLY A 142 11.91 4.81 -30.88
C GLY A 142 12.75 3.65 -30.32
N ALA A 143 12.13 2.70 -29.62
CA ALA A 143 12.79 1.49 -29.13
C ALA A 143 13.54 0.78 -30.29
N PRO A 144 14.84 0.45 -30.13
CA PRO A 144 15.66 -0.09 -31.21
C PRO A 144 15.21 -1.49 -31.66
N HIS A 145 14.50 -2.24 -30.80
CA HIS A 145 14.01 -3.58 -31.06
C HIS A 145 12.48 -3.64 -30.95
N MET A 146 11.78 -2.79 -31.69
CA MET A 146 10.33 -2.59 -31.61
C MET A 146 9.54 -3.90 -31.72
N GLU A 147 9.87 -4.80 -32.64
CA GLU A 147 9.16 -6.07 -32.82
C GLU A 147 9.34 -7.03 -31.65
N ASN A 148 10.51 -7.04 -31.02
CA ASN A 148 10.73 -7.81 -29.78
C ASN A 148 9.99 -7.17 -28.60
N ALA A 149 9.94 -5.85 -28.51
CA ALA A 149 9.20 -5.14 -27.48
C ALA A 149 7.69 -5.45 -27.57
N LYS A 150 7.11 -5.46 -28.78
CA LYS A 150 5.71 -5.87 -28.99
C LYS A 150 5.46 -7.31 -28.52
N LYS A 151 6.30 -8.26 -28.95
CA LYS A 151 6.18 -9.66 -28.52
C LYS A 151 6.26 -9.81 -27.00
N PHE A 152 7.12 -9.04 -26.35
CA PHE A 152 7.23 -9.05 -24.89
C PHE A 152 5.96 -8.51 -24.23
N VAL A 153 5.39 -7.42 -24.74
CA VAL A 153 4.12 -6.87 -24.25
C VAL A 153 2.99 -7.88 -24.43
N ASP A 154 2.89 -8.51 -25.62
CA ASP A 154 1.88 -9.54 -25.89
C ASP A 154 2.02 -10.74 -24.95
N PHE A 155 3.26 -11.18 -24.67
CA PHE A 155 3.53 -12.23 -23.70
C PHE A 155 3.10 -11.83 -22.28
N VAL A 156 3.52 -10.67 -21.80
CA VAL A 156 3.16 -10.19 -20.44
C VAL A 156 1.64 -10.03 -20.26
N LEU A 157 0.92 -9.73 -21.34
CA LEU A 157 -0.54 -9.60 -21.34
C LEU A 157 -1.29 -10.89 -21.67
N SER A 158 -0.57 -11.99 -21.98
CA SER A 158 -1.19 -13.28 -22.27
C SER A 158 -1.85 -13.88 -21.02
N GLU A 159 -2.87 -14.73 -21.24
CA GLU A 159 -3.53 -15.46 -20.14
C GLU A 159 -2.53 -16.32 -19.36
N GLU A 160 -1.62 -17.02 -20.07
CA GLU A 160 -0.57 -17.83 -19.45
C GLU A 160 0.30 -17.02 -18.49
N SER A 161 0.82 -15.87 -18.93
CA SER A 161 1.64 -14.99 -18.09
C SER A 161 0.86 -14.41 -16.93
N GLN A 162 -0.38 -13.99 -17.15
CA GLN A 162 -1.22 -13.41 -16.09
C GLN A 162 -1.62 -14.46 -15.05
N THR A 163 -1.87 -15.70 -15.44
CA THR A 163 -2.13 -16.81 -14.52
C THR A 163 -0.89 -17.14 -13.67
N ALA A 164 0.29 -17.19 -14.30
CA ALA A 164 1.55 -17.42 -13.58
C ALA A 164 1.84 -16.32 -12.56
N VAL A 165 1.63 -15.05 -12.94
CA VAL A 165 1.80 -13.89 -12.04
C VAL A 165 0.88 -13.98 -10.82
N ALA A 166 -0.37 -14.43 -11.01
CA ALA A 166 -1.29 -14.61 -9.88
C ALA A 166 -0.86 -15.76 -8.96
N ALA A 167 -0.45 -16.90 -9.55
CA ALA A 167 -0.14 -18.12 -8.80
C ALA A 167 1.20 -18.04 -8.06
N GLU A 168 2.22 -17.45 -8.69
CA GLU A 168 3.60 -17.47 -8.19
C GLU A 168 3.98 -16.21 -7.39
N LEU A 169 3.36 -15.08 -7.69
CA LEU A 169 3.72 -13.78 -7.11
C LEU A 169 2.61 -13.18 -6.24
N ASN A 170 1.47 -13.84 -6.08
CA ASN A 170 0.30 -13.33 -5.34
C ASN A 170 -0.20 -11.96 -5.84
N LEU A 171 0.09 -11.61 -7.09
CA LEU A 171 -0.37 -10.36 -7.69
C LEU A 171 -1.79 -10.50 -8.25
N ARG A 172 -2.50 -9.38 -8.36
CA ARG A 172 -3.86 -9.35 -8.93
C ARG A 172 -3.80 -9.16 -10.45
N PRO A 173 -3.97 -10.22 -11.27
CA PRO A 173 -3.91 -10.09 -12.71
C PRO A 173 -5.08 -9.23 -13.24
N LEU A 174 -4.87 -8.60 -14.39
CA LEU A 174 -5.93 -7.85 -15.08
C LEU A 174 -6.74 -8.74 -16.04
N ARG A 175 -6.29 -9.96 -16.27
CA ARG A 175 -6.99 -11.02 -16.98
C ARG A 175 -7.15 -12.22 -16.06
N ALA A 176 -8.36 -12.65 -15.90
CA ALA A 176 -8.73 -13.92 -15.26
C ALA A 176 -9.09 -14.95 -16.33
#